data_02227ef64531a0ff9212af63b0bcd9e1
#
_entry.id   02227ef64531a0ff9212af63b0bcd9e1
#
_cell.length_a   1.000
_cell.length_b   1.000
_cell.length_c   1.000
_cell.angle_alpha   90.00
_cell.angle_beta   90.00
_cell.angle_gamma   90.00
#
_symmetry.space_group_name_H-M   'P 1'
#
loop_
_entity.id
_entity.type
_entity.pdbx_description
1 polymer ?
#
loop_
_entity_poly.entity_id
_entity_poly.type
_entity_poly.pdbx_seq_one_letter_code
_entity_poly.pdbx_strand_id
1 'polypeptide(L)'
;MKKLMTWVLCLMMCFSTVVGFGTPVTAKSKCAHKHTKWVSLVKTTCTKDGKTACVCKDCNKTLKVVKTHRYGHSFVNYYVAPTCKKGGARGQYCKRCRKRTITKSYPAKGHNCKIQTSPATCTNPKIEIKTCIRCGAKWGFTKGKALGHKWRKWTIDPKSLLRGHKARLIRTCSRCGKKSYRYK
;
A
#
# COMPACT_ATOMS: atom_id res chain seq x y z
N MET A 1 -28.67 27.87 11.70
CA MET A 1 -28.79 29.32 11.92
C MET A 1 -28.64 29.96 10.56
N LYS A 2 -29.72 30.23 9.84
CA LYS A 2 -30.37 31.54 9.66
C LYS A 2 -29.40 32.64 9.24
N LYS A 3 -29.57 33.13 7.99
CA LYS A 3 -29.59 34.51 7.47
C LYS A 3 -29.75 34.38 5.95
N LEU A 4 -30.84 34.50 5.36
CA LEU A 4 -31.86 35.54 5.04
C LEU A 4 -31.32 36.91 4.70
N MET A 5 -31.81 37.34 3.52
CA MET A 5 -32.06 38.70 3.02
C MET A 5 -30.85 39.49 2.49
N THR A 6 -30.87 40.00 1.26
CA THR A 6 -31.65 41.24 0.98
C THR A 6 -31.85 41.43 -0.51
N TRP A 7 -33.07 41.66 -0.91
CA TRP A 7 -33.49 42.26 -2.17
C TRP A 7 -33.27 43.74 -2.15
N VAL A 8 -32.65 44.33 -3.18
CA VAL A 8 -32.80 45.75 -3.48
C VAL A 8 -33.12 45.93 -4.94
N LEU A 9 -34.34 46.35 -5.15
CA LEU A 9 -34.81 46.92 -6.41
C LEU A 9 -34.02 48.19 -6.73
N CYS A 10 -33.57 48.35 -7.97
CA CYS A 10 -33.31 49.67 -8.50
C CYS A 10 -33.90 49.74 -9.93
N LEU A 11 -35.12 50.27 -9.99
CA LEU A 11 -35.77 50.75 -11.18
C LEU A 11 -35.14 52.08 -11.55
N MET A 12 -34.46 52.14 -12.69
CA MET A 12 -34.18 53.42 -13.36
C MET A 12 -34.51 53.24 -14.83
N MET A 13 -35.61 53.86 -15.20
CA MET A 13 -35.99 54.11 -16.56
C MET A 13 -35.04 55.10 -17.22
N CYS A 14 -34.38 54.74 -18.28
CA CYS A 14 -33.81 55.71 -19.22
C CYS A 14 -34.35 55.37 -20.63
N PHE A 15 -35.28 56.14 -21.04
CA PHE A 15 -35.69 56.27 -22.44
C PHE A 15 -34.50 56.83 -23.23
N SER A 16 -33.98 56.04 -24.16
CA SER A 16 -33.02 56.49 -25.17
C SER A 16 -33.48 56.02 -26.53
N THR A 17 -33.73 56.96 -27.35
CA THR A 17 -34.16 56.89 -28.76
C THR A 17 -33.30 55.93 -29.56
N VAL A 18 -33.96 54.92 -30.17
CA VAL A 18 -33.33 53.97 -31.07
C VAL A 18 -33.20 54.62 -32.44
N VAL A 19 -31.99 55.08 -32.77
CA VAL A 19 -31.60 55.28 -34.16
C VAL A 19 -31.27 53.95 -34.75
N GLY A 20 -32.15 53.43 -35.61
CA GLY A 20 -31.97 52.15 -36.29
C GLY A 20 -30.82 52.17 -37.31
N PHE A 21 -29.62 51.74 -36.88
CA PHE A 21 -28.65 51.23 -37.87
C PHE A 21 -28.98 49.79 -38.12
N GLY A 22 -29.70 49.54 -39.23
CA GLY A 22 -29.87 48.25 -39.78
C GLY A 22 -28.52 47.68 -40.18
N THR A 23 -27.92 46.87 -39.31
CA THR A 23 -26.81 46.03 -39.74
C THR A 23 -27.34 44.99 -40.75
N PRO A 24 -26.69 44.87 -41.92
CA PRO A 24 -27.11 43.86 -42.88
C PRO A 24 -27.01 42.50 -42.21
N VAL A 25 -28.13 41.85 -42.02
CA VAL A 25 -28.19 40.44 -41.66
C VAL A 25 -27.60 39.67 -42.84
N THR A 26 -26.31 39.49 -42.86
CA THR A 26 -25.64 38.60 -43.81
C THR A 26 -26.30 37.23 -43.64
N ALA A 27 -27.09 36.87 -44.62
CA ALA A 27 -27.69 35.53 -44.73
C ALA A 27 -26.55 34.50 -44.63
N LYS A 28 -26.48 33.81 -43.49
CA LYS A 28 -25.46 32.82 -43.23
C LYS A 28 -25.57 31.74 -44.27
N SER A 29 -24.66 31.73 -45.24
CA SER A 29 -24.65 30.78 -46.36
C SER A 29 -24.89 29.36 -45.79
N LYS A 30 -25.84 28.63 -46.38
CA LYS A 30 -26.17 27.26 -45.96
C LYS A 30 -24.91 26.42 -46.03
N CYS A 31 -24.37 26.04 -44.87
CA CYS A 31 -23.18 25.18 -44.81
C CYS A 31 -23.48 23.85 -45.49
N ALA A 32 -22.67 23.50 -46.48
CA ALA A 32 -22.82 22.25 -47.24
C ALA A 32 -22.41 20.98 -46.47
N HIS A 33 -21.92 21.14 -45.26
CA HIS A 33 -21.49 20.07 -44.34
C HIS A 33 -20.49 19.06 -44.94
N LYS A 34 -19.63 19.52 -45.86
CA LYS A 34 -18.66 18.67 -46.56
C LYS A 34 -17.58 18.12 -45.61
N HIS A 35 -17.17 18.92 -44.61
CA HIS A 35 -16.12 18.52 -43.65
C HIS A 35 -16.76 18.05 -42.34
N THR A 36 -16.70 16.77 -42.07
CA THR A 36 -17.29 16.19 -40.87
C THR A 36 -16.24 15.54 -39.96
N LYS A 37 -16.56 15.40 -38.70
CA LYS A 37 -15.80 14.62 -37.73
C LYS A 37 -16.73 13.84 -36.81
N TRP A 38 -16.27 12.68 -36.32
CA TRP A 38 -16.95 11.93 -35.28
C TRP A 38 -16.45 12.34 -33.90
N VAL A 39 -17.37 12.66 -33.00
CA VAL A 39 -17.08 13.01 -31.60
C VAL A 39 -17.85 12.08 -30.67
N SER A 40 -17.22 11.64 -29.59
CA SER A 40 -17.87 10.82 -28.60
C SER A 40 -18.67 11.73 -27.66
N LEU A 41 -19.98 11.61 -27.63
CA LEU A 41 -20.88 12.28 -26.70
C LEU A 41 -20.95 11.55 -25.35
N VAL A 42 -21.03 10.23 -25.43
CA VAL A 42 -21.05 9.35 -24.24
C VAL A 42 -20.10 8.19 -24.50
N LYS A 43 -19.11 8.02 -23.62
CA LYS A 43 -18.15 6.93 -23.75
C LYS A 43 -18.80 5.59 -23.47
N THR A 44 -18.64 4.64 -24.42
CA THR A 44 -19.04 3.25 -24.24
C THR A 44 -18.22 2.58 -23.14
N THR A 45 -18.88 1.81 -22.28
CA THR A 45 -18.23 1.04 -21.22
C THR A 45 -18.61 -0.44 -21.32
N CYS A 46 -18.14 -1.27 -20.38
CA CYS A 46 -18.55 -2.67 -20.34
C CYS A 46 -20.05 -2.86 -20.08
N THR A 47 -20.70 -1.91 -19.42
CA THR A 47 -22.10 -2.03 -18.95
C THR A 47 -23.03 -0.99 -19.50
N LYS A 48 -22.51 0.13 -20.03
CA LYS A 48 -23.30 1.24 -20.55
C LYS A 48 -23.01 1.44 -22.03
N ASP A 49 -24.08 1.64 -22.79
CA ASP A 49 -24.00 2.03 -24.19
C ASP A 49 -23.42 3.44 -24.32
N GLY A 50 -22.70 3.68 -25.40
CA GLY A 50 -22.18 4.98 -25.75
C GLY A 50 -23.02 5.70 -26.80
N LYS A 51 -22.66 6.95 -27.08
CA LYS A 51 -23.20 7.74 -28.19
C LYS A 51 -22.08 8.48 -28.89
N THR A 52 -22.05 8.43 -30.20
CA THR A 52 -21.13 9.18 -31.05
C THR A 52 -21.94 10.06 -31.99
N ALA A 53 -21.48 11.27 -32.22
CA ALA A 53 -22.10 12.20 -33.13
C ALA A 53 -21.18 12.53 -34.31
N CYS A 54 -21.74 12.56 -35.50
CA CYS A 54 -21.12 13.18 -36.68
C CYS A 54 -21.42 14.67 -36.64
N VAL A 55 -20.39 15.50 -36.52
CA VAL A 55 -20.48 16.95 -36.38
C VAL A 55 -19.76 17.61 -37.56
N CYS A 56 -20.38 18.61 -38.16
CA CYS A 56 -19.72 19.44 -39.16
C CYS A 56 -18.59 20.26 -38.52
N LYS A 57 -17.40 20.25 -39.14
CA LYS A 57 -16.26 21.03 -38.66
C LYS A 57 -16.43 22.53 -38.86
N ASP A 58 -17.19 22.92 -39.91
CA ASP A 58 -17.30 24.33 -40.33
C ASP A 58 -18.36 25.08 -39.52
N CYS A 59 -19.52 24.46 -39.21
CA CYS A 59 -20.61 25.09 -38.49
C CYS A 59 -20.99 24.42 -37.17
N ASN A 60 -20.29 23.40 -36.75
CA ASN A 60 -20.50 22.62 -35.51
C ASN A 60 -21.90 21.97 -35.40
N LYS A 61 -22.70 21.94 -36.48
CA LYS A 61 -24.01 21.29 -36.47
C LYS A 61 -23.84 19.77 -36.32
N THR A 62 -24.61 19.17 -35.42
CA THR A 62 -24.71 17.72 -35.32
C THR A 62 -25.59 17.19 -36.46
N LEU A 63 -25.02 16.34 -37.29
CA LEU A 63 -25.67 15.78 -38.46
C LEU A 63 -26.33 14.43 -38.20
N LYS A 64 -25.65 13.60 -37.36
CA LYS A 64 -26.13 12.26 -37.03
C LYS A 64 -25.63 11.85 -35.65
N VAL A 65 -26.47 11.17 -34.91
CA VAL A 65 -26.08 10.53 -33.63
C VAL A 65 -26.26 9.03 -33.79
N VAL A 66 -25.21 8.27 -33.40
CA VAL A 66 -25.21 6.81 -33.46
C VAL A 66 -25.01 6.27 -32.05
N LYS A 67 -25.81 5.30 -31.67
CA LYS A 67 -25.66 4.55 -30.43
C LYS A 67 -24.60 3.48 -30.64
N THR A 68 -23.64 3.39 -29.72
CA THR A 68 -22.62 2.34 -29.68
C THR A 68 -22.96 1.37 -28.57
N HIS A 69 -23.15 0.11 -28.90
CA HIS A 69 -23.48 -0.90 -27.89
C HIS A 69 -22.35 -1.09 -26.88
N ARG A 70 -22.74 -1.35 -25.64
CA ARG A 70 -21.80 -1.69 -24.55
C ARG A 70 -20.90 -2.86 -24.94
N TYR A 71 -19.65 -2.80 -24.53
CA TYR A 71 -18.65 -3.82 -24.89
C TYR A 71 -18.84 -5.17 -24.18
N GLY A 72 -19.65 -5.23 -23.13
CA GLY A 72 -19.69 -6.38 -22.23
C GLY A 72 -18.38 -6.55 -21.43
N HIS A 73 -18.37 -7.52 -20.54
CA HIS A 73 -17.16 -7.86 -19.80
C HIS A 73 -16.36 -8.95 -20.54
N SER A 74 -15.05 -8.75 -20.62
CA SER A 74 -14.10 -9.79 -21.07
C SER A 74 -13.38 -10.31 -19.84
N PHE A 75 -13.91 -11.37 -19.23
CA PHE A 75 -13.36 -11.96 -18.02
C PHE A 75 -12.21 -12.93 -18.31
N VAL A 76 -11.19 -12.87 -17.49
CA VAL A 76 -10.11 -13.87 -17.42
C VAL A 76 -9.95 -14.37 -16.00
N ASN A 77 -9.56 -15.62 -15.85
CA ASN A 77 -9.33 -16.23 -14.55
C ASN A 77 -8.05 -15.68 -13.91
N TYR A 78 -8.04 -15.57 -12.59
CA TYR A 78 -6.85 -15.30 -11.79
C TYR A 78 -6.81 -16.20 -10.58
N TYR A 79 -5.59 -16.44 -10.09
CA TYR A 79 -5.34 -17.12 -8.85
C TYR A 79 -4.25 -16.38 -8.07
N VAL A 80 -4.55 -16.08 -6.81
CA VAL A 80 -3.59 -15.53 -5.84
C VAL A 80 -3.36 -16.60 -4.79
N ALA A 81 -2.14 -17.11 -4.72
CA ALA A 81 -1.79 -18.13 -3.74
C ALA A 81 -1.79 -17.53 -2.30
N PRO A 82 -2.32 -18.25 -1.30
CA PRO A 82 -2.22 -17.81 0.09
C PRO A 82 -0.79 -17.88 0.58
N THR A 83 -0.38 -16.87 1.32
CA THR A 83 0.92 -16.77 2.00
C THR A 83 0.79 -17.10 3.49
N CYS A 84 1.89 -17.02 4.24
CA CYS A 84 1.83 -17.22 5.70
C CYS A 84 0.92 -16.20 6.41
N LYS A 85 0.87 -14.96 5.90
CA LYS A 85 0.14 -13.85 6.55
C LYS A 85 -1.13 -13.44 5.83
N LYS A 86 -1.21 -13.65 4.51
CA LYS A 86 -2.33 -13.21 3.69
C LYS A 86 -3.04 -14.40 3.07
N GLY A 87 -4.37 -14.36 3.09
CA GLY A 87 -5.21 -15.30 2.36
C GLY A 87 -4.99 -15.19 0.84
N GLY A 88 -5.41 -16.22 0.14
CA GLY A 88 -5.44 -16.26 -1.32
C GLY A 88 -6.85 -16.14 -1.86
N ALA A 89 -6.97 -16.00 -3.17
CA ALA A 89 -8.26 -15.95 -3.85
C ALA A 89 -8.16 -16.53 -5.26
N ARG A 90 -9.25 -17.14 -5.70
CA ARG A 90 -9.48 -17.53 -7.09
C ARG A 90 -10.71 -16.80 -7.61
N GLY A 91 -10.67 -16.34 -8.84
CA GLY A 91 -11.79 -15.65 -9.42
C GLY A 91 -11.53 -15.21 -10.86
N GLN A 92 -12.28 -14.21 -11.27
CA GLN A 92 -12.17 -13.63 -12.60
C GLN A 92 -12.05 -12.11 -12.52
N TYR A 93 -11.37 -11.49 -13.46
CA TYR A 93 -11.37 -10.05 -13.63
C TYR A 93 -11.61 -9.66 -15.09
N CYS A 94 -12.32 -8.57 -15.30
CA CYS A 94 -12.51 -8.03 -16.62
C CYS A 94 -11.27 -7.29 -17.11
N LYS A 95 -10.72 -7.65 -18.27
CA LYS A 95 -9.56 -6.99 -18.89
C LYS A 95 -9.81 -5.50 -19.16
N ARG A 96 -11.06 -5.11 -19.51
CA ARG A 96 -11.41 -3.73 -19.88
C ARG A 96 -11.62 -2.82 -18.66
N CYS A 97 -12.49 -3.20 -17.73
CA CYS A 97 -12.89 -2.33 -16.62
C CYS A 97 -12.31 -2.74 -15.25
N ARG A 98 -11.50 -3.79 -15.20
CA ARG A 98 -10.86 -4.32 -13.99
C ARG A 98 -11.83 -4.80 -12.90
N LYS A 99 -13.14 -4.87 -13.17
CA LYS A 99 -14.10 -5.46 -12.23
C LYS A 99 -13.66 -6.88 -11.90
N ARG A 100 -13.56 -7.19 -10.60
CA ARG A 100 -13.18 -8.52 -10.09
C ARG A 100 -14.37 -9.24 -9.49
N THR A 101 -14.40 -10.55 -9.65
CA THR A 101 -15.33 -11.46 -8.99
C THR A 101 -14.51 -12.56 -8.32
N ILE A 102 -14.71 -12.77 -7.04
CA ILE A 102 -14.05 -13.83 -6.28
C ILE A 102 -14.99 -15.04 -6.27
N THR A 103 -14.52 -16.18 -6.77
CA THR A 103 -15.26 -17.45 -6.76
C THR A 103 -14.89 -18.30 -5.56
N LYS A 104 -13.64 -18.20 -5.07
CA LYS A 104 -13.16 -18.92 -3.90
C LYS A 104 -12.08 -18.11 -3.18
N SER A 105 -12.19 -18.03 -1.86
CA SER A 105 -11.15 -17.49 -0.98
C SER A 105 -10.46 -18.60 -0.22
N TYR A 106 -9.18 -18.40 0.09
CA TYR A 106 -8.34 -19.33 0.84
C TYR A 106 -7.80 -18.60 2.08
N PRO A 107 -7.81 -19.24 3.26
CA PRO A 107 -7.23 -18.64 4.46
C PRO A 107 -5.70 -18.50 4.32
N ALA A 108 -5.10 -17.65 5.13
CA ALA A 108 -3.66 -17.58 5.27
C ALA A 108 -3.11 -18.92 5.78
N LYS A 109 -1.95 -19.34 5.25
CA LYS A 109 -1.34 -20.65 5.60
C LYS A 109 -0.78 -20.70 7.02
N GLY A 110 -0.62 -19.53 7.68
CA GLY A 110 0.08 -19.44 8.95
C GLY A 110 1.59 -19.72 8.81
N HIS A 111 2.30 -19.58 9.91
CA HIS A 111 3.73 -19.90 9.96
C HIS A 111 3.93 -21.34 10.42
N ASN A 112 4.77 -22.09 9.70
CA ASN A 112 5.30 -23.39 10.13
C ASN A 112 6.77 -23.19 10.52
N CYS A 113 7.07 -23.26 11.84
CA CYS A 113 8.36 -22.85 12.35
C CYS A 113 9.19 -24.02 12.87
N LYS A 114 10.48 -24.05 12.49
CA LYS A 114 11.51 -24.79 13.19
C LYS A 114 12.01 -23.94 14.37
N ILE A 115 12.30 -24.61 15.50
CA ILE A 115 12.80 -23.96 16.71
C ILE A 115 14.27 -24.36 16.88
N GLN A 116 15.15 -23.39 17.01
CA GLN A 116 16.54 -23.55 17.43
C GLN A 116 16.70 -22.96 18.81
N THR A 117 17.39 -23.69 19.68
CA THR A 117 17.59 -23.30 21.08
C THR A 117 19.08 -23.14 21.36
N SER A 118 19.48 -21.99 21.89
CA SER A 118 20.80 -21.78 22.49
C SER A 118 20.67 -21.88 24.00
N PRO A 119 21.42 -22.74 24.66
CA PRO A 119 21.35 -22.90 26.12
C PRO A 119 21.78 -21.63 26.85
N ALA A 120 21.31 -21.44 28.08
CA ALA A 120 21.76 -20.36 28.92
C ALA A 120 23.24 -20.51 29.27
N THR A 121 23.97 -19.41 29.26
CA THR A 121 25.37 -19.30 29.67
C THR A 121 25.47 -18.53 31.00
N CYS A 122 26.68 -18.33 31.48
CA CYS A 122 26.87 -17.53 32.70
C CYS A 122 26.38 -16.08 32.54
N THR A 123 26.42 -15.52 31.34
CA THR A 123 26.12 -14.11 31.05
C THR A 123 24.85 -13.93 30.18
N ASN A 124 24.49 -14.94 29.41
CA ASN A 124 23.36 -14.85 28.50
C ASN A 124 22.25 -15.82 28.89
N PRO A 125 20.99 -15.40 28.86
CA PRO A 125 19.85 -16.29 29.06
C PRO A 125 19.74 -17.31 27.91
N LYS A 126 18.92 -18.35 28.08
CA LYS A 126 18.52 -19.25 27.02
C LYS A 126 17.78 -18.46 25.94
N ILE A 127 18.13 -18.69 24.70
CA ILE A 127 17.47 -18.06 23.53
C ILE A 127 16.80 -19.15 22.68
N GLU A 128 15.56 -18.92 22.32
CA GLU A 128 14.82 -19.72 21.35
C GLU A 128 14.57 -18.89 20.10
N ILE A 129 15.03 -19.36 18.95
CA ILE A 129 14.79 -18.75 17.64
C ILE A 129 13.81 -19.62 16.85
N LYS A 130 12.64 -19.06 16.52
CA LYS A 130 11.67 -19.70 15.64
C LYS A 130 11.89 -19.18 14.22
N THR A 131 12.13 -20.06 13.27
CA THR A 131 12.29 -19.73 11.86
C THR A 131 11.20 -20.38 11.04
N CYS A 132 10.36 -19.59 10.35
CA CYS A 132 9.35 -20.15 9.47
C CYS A 132 10.00 -20.78 8.23
N ILE A 133 9.74 -22.09 7.97
CA ILE A 133 10.29 -22.79 6.82
C ILE A 133 9.64 -22.39 5.49
N ARG A 134 8.45 -21.72 5.53
CA ARG A 134 7.75 -21.27 4.32
C ARG A 134 8.17 -19.88 3.84
N CYS A 135 8.39 -18.94 4.75
CA CYS A 135 8.66 -17.55 4.41
C CYS A 135 9.96 -16.98 4.99
N GLY A 136 10.73 -17.79 5.72
CA GLY A 136 12.01 -17.38 6.31
C GLY A 136 11.91 -16.39 7.50
N ALA A 137 10.70 -15.97 7.88
CA ALA A 137 10.54 -15.05 9.03
C ALA A 137 11.10 -15.66 10.32
N LYS A 138 11.83 -14.85 11.08
CA LYS A 138 12.50 -15.27 12.33
C LYS A 138 11.99 -14.47 13.51
N TRP A 139 11.86 -15.12 14.67
CA TRP A 139 11.53 -14.51 15.95
C TRP A 139 12.44 -15.08 17.01
N GLY A 140 13.08 -14.21 17.79
CA GLY A 140 13.92 -14.57 18.94
C GLY A 140 13.17 -14.32 20.25
N PHE A 141 13.23 -15.27 21.16
CA PHE A 141 12.67 -15.17 22.49
C PHE A 141 13.72 -15.55 23.53
N THR A 142 13.87 -14.72 24.56
CA THR A 142 14.68 -15.07 25.73
C THR A 142 13.83 -15.88 26.70
N LYS A 143 14.37 -16.97 27.20
CA LYS A 143 13.73 -17.85 28.19
C LYS A 143 14.55 -17.88 29.49
N GLY A 144 13.95 -17.35 30.54
CA GLY A 144 14.61 -17.32 31.87
C GLY A 144 15.73 -16.27 32.00
N LYS A 145 16.61 -16.48 32.94
CA LYS A 145 17.76 -15.61 33.26
C LYS A 145 19.08 -16.30 32.89
N ALA A 146 20.15 -15.52 32.77
CA ALA A 146 21.51 -16.06 32.68
C ALA A 146 21.84 -16.86 33.96
N LEU A 147 22.66 -17.91 33.79
CA LEU A 147 22.98 -18.82 34.90
C LEU A 147 23.82 -18.17 36.00
N GLY A 148 24.44 -17.02 35.72
CA GLY A 148 25.44 -16.41 36.61
C GLY A 148 26.74 -17.21 36.64
N HIS A 149 27.75 -16.63 37.24
CA HIS A 149 29.02 -17.33 37.44
C HIS A 149 29.00 -18.18 38.72
N LYS A 150 29.38 -19.47 38.64
CA LYS A 150 29.62 -20.33 39.79
C LYS A 150 31.11 -20.27 40.12
N TRP A 151 31.48 -19.29 40.99
CA TRP A 151 32.85 -19.06 41.36
C TRP A 151 33.37 -20.13 42.31
N ARG A 152 34.60 -20.63 42.05
CA ARG A 152 35.39 -21.44 43.00
C ARG A 152 35.90 -20.54 44.11
N LYS A 153 36.43 -21.13 45.15
CA LYS A 153 37.08 -20.40 46.28
C LYS A 153 38.24 -19.54 45.75
N TRP A 154 38.53 -18.47 46.45
CA TRP A 154 39.70 -17.63 46.17
C TRP A 154 40.97 -18.39 46.54
N THR A 155 41.97 -18.37 45.64
CA THR A 155 43.31 -18.92 45.84
C THR A 155 44.33 -17.84 45.50
N ILE A 156 45.57 -17.99 46.04
CA ILE A 156 46.65 -17.09 45.62
C ILE A 156 47.00 -17.36 44.15
N ASP A 157 47.12 -16.29 43.35
CA ASP A 157 47.60 -16.39 41.99
C ASP A 157 49.12 -16.60 41.99
N PRO A 158 49.64 -17.80 41.61
CA PRO A 158 51.07 -18.07 41.65
C PRO A 158 51.92 -17.06 40.86
N LYS A 159 51.35 -16.52 39.77
CA LYS A 159 52.04 -15.53 38.92
C LYS A 159 52.28 -14.19 39.62
N SER A 160 51.50 -13.86 40.66
CA SER A 160 51.70 -12.62 41.41
C SER A 160 52.90 -12.68 42.39
N LEU A 161 53.30 -13.86 42.80
CA LEU A 161 54.43 -14.06 43.75
C LEU A 161 55.78 -13.90 43.05
N LEU A 162 55.84 -14.15 41.74
CA LEU A 162 57.08 -14.12 40.97
C LEU A 162 57.65 -12.71 40.71
N ARG A 163 56.92 -11.64 41.01
CA ARG A 163 57.31 -10.27 40.67
C ARG A 163 57.42 -9.31 41.84
N GLY A 164 57.47 -9.80 43.06
CA GLY A 164 57.58 -8.94 44.28
C GLY A 164 56.39 -8.00 44.55
N HIS A 165 55.25 -8.22 43.82
CA HIS A 165 54.05 -7.42 43.97
C HIS A 165 53.14 -7.93 45.08
N LYS A 166 52.20 -7.09 45.56
CA LYS A 166 51.17 -7.50 46.51
C LYS A 166 50.48 -8.78 46.07
N ALA A 167 50.27 -9.72 46.97
CA ALA A 167 49.63 -11.00 46.72
C ALA A 167 48.23 -10.77 46.06
N ARG A 168 48.05 -11.27 44.83
CA ARG A 168 46.80 -11.22 44.11
C ARG A 168 46.05 -12.54 44.29
N LEU A 169 44.78 -12.44 44.64
CA LEU A 169 43.89 -13.60 44.69
C LEU A 169 43.19 -13.80 43.38
N ILE A 170 43.02 -15.05 42.96
CA ILE A 170 42.32 -15.48 41.79
C ILE A 170 41.19 -16.43 42.13
N ARG A 171 40.06 -16.30 41.42
CA ARG A 171 39.02 -17.33 41.40
C ARG A 171 38.56 -17.58 39.98
N THR A 172 38.14 -18.79 39.70
CA THR A 172 37.69 -19.21 38.37
C THR A 172 36.26 -19.70 38.45
N CYS A 173 35.44 -19.28 37.46
CA CYS A 173 34.09 -19.82 37.32
C CYS A 173 34.16 -21.28 36.85
N SER A 174 33.51 -22.22 37.57
CA SER A 174 33.49 -23.64 37.22
C SER A 174 32.66 -23.94 35.94
N ARG A 175 31.81 -23.02 35.51
CA ARG A 175 30.98 -23.19 34.30
C ARG A 175 31.64 -22.69 33.02
N CYS A 176 32.27 -21.53 33.05
CA CYS A 176 32.79 -20.86 31.83
C CYS A 176 34.29 -20.57 31.84
N GLY A 177 35.01 -20.91 32.92
CA GLY A 177 36.45 -20.67 33.05
C GLY A 177 36.84 -19.20 33.26
N LYS A 178 35.89 -18.26 33.27
CA LYS A 178 36.19 -16.83 33.50
C LYS A 178 36.93 -16.67 34.84
N LYS A 179 38.03 -15.90 34.82
CA LYS A 179 38.82 -15.58 35.97
C LYS A 179 38.40 -14.23 36.57
N SER A 180 38.47 -14.11 37.88
CA SER A 180 38.25 -12.84 38.58
C SER A 180 39.41 -12.68 39.57
N TYR A 181 39.89 -11.48 39.72
CA TYR A 181 41.05 -11.14 40.52
C TYR A 181 40.67 -10.10 41.59
N ARG A 182 41.36 -10.14 42.76
CA ARG A 182 41.36 -9.08 43.75
C ARG A 182 42.75 -9.04 44.45
N TYR A 183 43.16 -7.88 44.90
CA TYR A 183 44.34 -7.74 45.75
C TYR A 183 43.94 -7.98 47.20
N LYS A 184 44.90 -8.53 47.97
CA LYS A 184 44.76 -8.76 49.40
C LYS A 184 45.09 -7.46 50.15
#